data_d99b41ad921b5c0807b74f6ac65eb61b
#
_entry.id   d99b41ad921b5c0807b74f6ac65eb61b
#
_cell.length_a   1.000
_cell.length_b   1.000
_cell.length_c   1.000
_cell.angle_alpha   90.00
_cell.angle_beta   90.00
_cell.angle_gamma   90.00
#
_symmetry.space_group_name_H-M   'P 1'
#
loop_
_entity.id
_entity.type
_entity.pdbx_description
1 polymer ?
#
loop_
_entity_poly.entity_id
_entity_poly.type
_entity_poly.pdbx_seq_one_letter_code
_entity_poly.pdbx_strand_id
1 'polypeptide(L)'
;VLVTGFFLKDYMHLSKSNILCVCGDVGVPAEIVQVGVYRCWVSPRSPGFVNLYLSIDGHKPISQVVNFEYRTPALHDPAVSMEESDNWDEFRLQMRLAYLLFAKQLNLDVISSKVSPNRLKEARHFAVKTSFISNSWQYLIKSTEDNQIPFSQAKDALFGITLKNRLKEWLLERIVLGCKTTEYDAHGQSVIHLCAILGYNWAVSLFSWSGLSLDFRDRFGWTALHWAAYCG
;
A
#
# COMPACT_ATOMS: atom_id res chain seq x y z
N VAL A 1 6.68 2.64 -13.11
CA VAL A 1 5.37 3.29 -13.37
C VAL A 1 4.27 2.24 -13.26
N LEU A 2 3.15 2.59 -12.63
CA LEU A 2 1.93 1.80 -12.64
C LEU A 2 0.92 2.46 -13.57
N VAL A 3 0.41 1.69 -14.51
CA VAL A 3 -0.66 2.11 -15.43
C VAL A 3 -1.95 1.40 -15.03
N THR A 4 -3.00 2.16 -14.75
CA THR A 4 -4.30 1.62 -14.36
C THR A 4 -5.33 1.94 -15.43
N GLY A 5 -6.22 1.00 -15.74
CA GLY A 5 -7.28 1.21 -16.71
C GLY A 5 -8.12 -0.05 -16.91
N PHE A 6 -9.21 0.11 -17.65
CA PHE A 6 -10.11 -1.00 -17.99
C PHE A 6 -10.19 -1.12 -19.51
N PHE A 7 -10.14 -2.36 -19.99
CA PHE A 7 -10.48 -2.62 -21.39
C PHE A 7 -11.99 -2.50 -21.59
N LEU A 8 -12.39 -1.85 -22.67
CA LEU A 8 -13.76 -1.93 -23.16
C LEU A 8 -14.08 -3.38 -23.50
N LYS A 9 -15.36 -3.80 -23.38
CA LYS A 9 -15.80 -5.19 -23.60
C LYS A 9 -15.26 -5.79 -24.89
N ASP A 10 -15.23 -5.03 -25.96
CA ASP A 10 -14.76 -5.45 -27.28
C ASP A 10 -13.26 -5.73 -27.36
N TYR A 11 -12.50 -5.24 -26.39
CA TYR A 11 -11.02 -5.37 -26.31
C TYR A 11 -10.54 -6.25 -25.14
N MET A 12 -11.44 -6.95 -24.48
CA MET A 12 -11.08 -7.82 -23.32
C MET A 12 -10.10 -8.94 -23.69
N HIS A 13 -10.10 -9.37 -24.96
CA HIS A 13 -9.14 -10.36 -25.47
C HIS A 13 -7.69 -9.85 -25.44
N LEU A 14 -7.49 -8.55 -25.53
CA LEU A 14 -6.18 -7.91 -25.51
C LEU A 14 -5.53 -7.93 -24.12
N SER A 15 -6.33 -8.12 -23.07
CA SER A 15 -5.81 -8.20 -21.68
C SER A 15 -4.86 -9.39 -21.46
N LYS A 16 -4.86 -10.37 -22.35
CA LYS A 16 -4.00 -11.56 -22.32
C LYS A 16 -2.81 -11.47 -23.31
N SER A 17 -2.73 -10.42 -24.09
CA SER A 17 -1.65 -10.20 -25.06
C SER A 17 -0.41 -9.65 -24.38
N ASN A 18 0.74 -9.79 -25.05
CA ASN A 18 1.98 -9.14 -24.63
C ASN A 18 1.86 -7.64 -24.83
N ILE A 19 1.51 -6.93 -23.75
CA ILE A 19 1.35 -5.48 -23.77
C ILE A 19 2.69 -4.82 -23.51
N LEU A 20 3.00 -3.82 -24.30
CA LEU A 20 4.14 -2.94 -24.11
C LEU A 20 3.67 -1.60 -23.55
N CYS A 21 4.42 -1.04 -22.61
CA CYS A 21 4.31 0.35 -22.22
C CYS A 21 5.32 1.15 -23.02
N VAL A 22 4.83 2.02 -23.87
CA VAL A 22 5.68 2.91 -24.70
C VAL A 22 5.84 4.22 -23.95
N CYS A 23 7.09 4.58 -23.69
CA CYS A 23 7.47 5.82 -23.03
C CYS A 23 8.44 6.59 -23.92
N GLY A 24 7.93 7.60 -24.62
CA GLY A 24 8.62 8.28 -25.69
C GLY A 24 8.80 7.36 -26.90
N ASP A 25 10.04 6.97 -27.17
CA ASP A 25 10.47 6.11 -28.27
C ASP A 25 10.84 4.69 -27.83
N VAL A 26 10.72 4.37 -26.54
CA VAL A 26 11.07 3.06 -25.98
C VAL A 26 9.84 2.34 -25.50
N GLY A 27 9.64 1.12 -26.02
CA GLY A 27 8.64 0.18 -25.56
C GLY A 27 9.25 -0.80 -24.54
N VAL A 28 8.67 -0.92 -23.35
CA VAL A 28 9.05 -1.88 -22.33
C VAL A 28 7.89 -2.83 -22.04
N PRO A 29 8.13 -4.10 -21.72
CA PRO A 29 7.07 -5.03 -21.35
C PRO A 29 6.24 -4.50 -20.17
N ALA A 30 4.93 -4.57 -20.29
CA ALA A 30 4.01 -4.25 -19.21
C ALA A 30 3.63 -5.53 -18.48
N GLU A 31 4.07 -5.67 -17.24
CA GLU A 31 3.75 -6.80 -16.37
C GLU A 31 2.35 -6.63 -15.79
N ILE A 32 1.51 -7.63 -15.92
CA ILE A 32 0.17 -7.64 -15.34
C ILE A 32 0.27 -7.92 -13.84
N VAL A 33 -0.07 -6.93 -13.02
CA VAL A 33 -0.16 -7.08 -11.56
C VAL A 33 -1.52 -7.67 -11.18
N GLN A 34 -2.59 -7.13 -11.78
CA GLN A 34 -3.96 -7.63 -11.70
C GLN A 34 -4.75 -7.09 -12.90
N VAL A 35 -5.99 -7.56 -13.07
CA VAL A 35 -6.85 -7.06 -14.15
C VAL A 35 -6.98 -5.54 -14.08
N GLY A 36 -6.55 -4.87 -15.14
CA GLY A 36 -6.57 -3.40 -15.25
C GLY A 36 -5.41 -2.68 -14.57
N VAL A 37 -4.41 -3.41 -14.03
CA VAL A 37 -3.20 -2.80 -13.44
C VAL A 37 -1.96 -3.40 -14.06
N TYR A 38 -1.14 -2.55 -14.66
CA TYR A 38 0.09 -2.91 -15.36
C TYR A 38 1.29 -2.23 -14.71
N ARG A 39 2.36 -2.98 -14.50
CA ARG A 39 3.65 -2.47 -14.02
C ARG A 39 4.61 -2.35 -15.20
N CYS A 40 5.23 -1.18 -15.34
CA CYS A 40 6.19 -0.91 -16.40
C CYS A 40 7.50 -0.39 -15.78
N TRP A 41 8.61 -1.02 -16.13
CA TRP A 41 9.94 -0.59 -15.71
C TRP A 41 10.50 0.37 -16.75
N VAL A 42 10.33 1.66 -16.51
CA VAL A 42 10.75 2.72 -17.42
C VAL A 42 12.18 3.13 -17.07
N SER A 43 13.06 3.09 -18.06
CA SER A 43 14.49 3.47 -17.87
C SER A 43 14.61 4.97 -17.55
N PRO A 44 15.57 5.35 -16.70
CA PRO A 44 15.90 6.75 -16.47
C PRO A 44 16.28 7.46 -17.77
N ARG A 45 15.80 8.71 -17.92
CA ARG A 45 16.10 9.59 -19.08
C ARG A 45 16.37 11.01 -18.61
N SER A 46 16.84 11.83 -19.53
CA SER A 46 16.95 13.27 -19.33
C SER A 46 15.58 13.86 -18.96
N PRO A 47 15.53 14.88 -18.09
CA PRO A 47 14.30 15.56 -17.72
C PRO A 47 13.56 16.09 -18.95
N GLY A 48 12.25 15.99 -18.93
CA GLY A 48 11.39 16.44 -20.03
C GLY A 48 10.09 15.66 -20.11
N PHE A 49 9.24 16.08 -21.04
CA PHE A 49 7.95 15.45 -21.29
C PHE A 49 8.06 14.44 -22.42
N VAL A 50 7.42 13.28 -22.24
CA VAL A 50 7.29 12.24 -23.25
C VAL A 50 5.87 11.68 -23.24
N ASN A 51 5.45 11.11 -24.36
CA ASN A 51 4.18 10.39 -24.43
C ASN A 51 4.33 9.02 -23.78
N LEU A 52 3.35 8.66 -22.94
CA LEU A 52 3.24 7.35 -22.33
C LEU A 52 1.90 6.72 -22.69
N TYR A 53 1.93 5.50 -23.22
CA TYR A 53 0.73 4.75 -23.61
C TYR A 53 1.01 3.23 -23.61
N LEU A 54 -0.05 2.44 -23.62
CA LEU A 54 0.04 0.99 -23.81
C LEU A 54 -0.12 0.67 -25.32
N SER A 55 0.61 -0.35 -25.76
CA SER A 55 0.62 -0.81 -27.14
C SER A 55 0.83 -2.33 -27.22
N ILE A 56 0.45 -2.96 -28.31
CA ILE A 56 0.75 -4.37 -28.60
C ILE A 56 1.96 -4.50 -29.52
N ASP A 57 2.10 -3.57 -30.46
CA ASP A 57 3.13 -3.57 -31.50
C ASP A 57 4.27 -2.57 -31.23
N GLY A 58 4.15 -1.79 -30.15
CA GLY A 58 5.10 -0.73 -29.78
C GLY A 58 4.88 0.60 -30.54
N HIS A 59 3.95 0.65 -31.47
CA HIS A 59 3.72 1.84 -32.31
C HIS A 59 2.32 2.42 -32.14
N LYS A 60 1.32 1.55 -32.17
CA LYS A 60 -0.08 1.98 -32.13
C LYS A 60 -0.63 1.98 -30.70
N PRO A 61 -1.10 3.11 -30.18
CA PRO A 61 -1.71 3.18 -28.87
C PRO A 61 -2.98 2.33 -28.78
N ILE A 62 -3.11 1.51 -27.73
CA ILE A 62 -4.34 0.82 -27.33
C ILE A 62 -4.94 1.45 -26.06
N SER A 63 -4.26 2.45 -25.49
CA SER A 63 -4.71 3.24 -24.35
C SER A 63 -4.74 4.71 -24.69
N GLN A 64 -5.25 5.50 -23.77
CA GLN A 64 -5.05 6.95 -23.81
C GLN A 64 -3.55 7.26 -23.79
N VAL A 65 -3.14 8.23 -24.61
CA VAL A 65 -1.77 8.78 -24.59
C VAL A 65 -1.71 9.82 -23.49
N VAL A 66 -0.83 9.62 -22.52
CA VAL A 66 -0.64 10.49 -21.36
C VAL A 66 0.71 11.20 -21.50
N ASN A 67 0.73 12.47 -21.19
CA ASN A 67 1.98 13.24 -21.12
C ASN A 67 2.69 12.91 -19.80
N PHE A 68 3.86 12.27 -19.88
CA PHE A 68 4.64 11.82 -18.74
C PHE A 68 5.89 12.67 -18.59
N GLU A 69 6.12 13.23 -17.41
CA GLU A 69 7.25 14.09 -17.12
C GLU A 69 8.36 13.32 -16.41
N TYR A 70 9.55 13.29 -17.02
CA TYR A 70 10.78 12.93 -16.32
C TYR A 70 11.31 14.16 -15.59
N ARG A 71 11.46 14.03 -14.29
CA ARG A 71 12.09 15.07 -13.46
C ARG A 71 13.47 14.63 -13.03
N THR A 72 14.40 15.56 -12.99
CA THR A 72 15.66 15.33 -12.27
C THR A 72 15.30 15.05 -10.82
N PRO A 73 15.89 14.01 -10.17
CA PRO A 73 15.83 13.96 -8.73
C PRO A 73 16.35 15.31 -8.23
N ALA A 74 15.55 16.05 -7.48
CA ALA A 74 16.01 17.26 -6.84
C ALA A 74 17.21 16.87 -5.96
N LEU A 75 18.43 17.19 -6.42
CA LEU A 75 19.57 17.21 -5.54
C LEU A 75 19.16 18.16 -4.41
N HIS A 76 19.13 17.67 -3.20
CA HIS A 76 18.76 18.43 -2.01
C HIS A 76 19.46 19.79 -2.07
N ASP A 77 18.69 20.81 -2.39
CA ASP A 77 19.07 22.17 -2.14
C ASP A 77 19.08 22.32 -0.59
N PRO A 78 20.20 22.69 0.03
CA PRO A 78 20.28 22.78 1.50
C PRO A 78 19.35 23.83 2.12
N ALA A 79 18.51 24.48 1.29
CA ALA A 79 17.48 25.43 1.70
C ALA A 79 16.07 24.82 1.85
N VAL A 80 15.90 23.49 1.65
CA VAL A 80 14.63 22.83 1.98
C VAL A 80 14.46 22.89 3.50
N SER A 81 13.39 23.53 3.94
CA SER A 81 13.08 23.73 5.35
C SER A 81 13.11 22.40 6.11
N MET A 82 13.53 22.39 7.36
CA MET A 82 13.54 21.18 8.21
C MET A 82 12.19 20.45 8.17
N GLU A 83 11.07 21.17 8.06
CA GLU A 83 9.71 20.64 7.97
C GLU A 83 9.48 19.74 6.73
N GLU A 84 10.09 20.04 5.57
CA GLU A 84 9.95 19.19 4.39
C GLU A 84 10.79 17.90 4.50
N SER A 85 11.94 17.96 5.18
CA SER A 85 12.76 16.77 5.43
C SER A 85 12.03 15.79 6.33
N ASP A 86 11.40 16.27 7.40
CA ASP A 86 10.66 15.43 8.36
C ASP A 86 9.44 14.77 7.68
N ASN A 87 8.74 15.48 6.81
CA ASN A 87 7.63 14.94 6.03
C ASN A 87 8.07 13.79 5.08
N TRP A 88 9.28 13.89 4.49
CA TRP A 88 9.80 12.84 3.62
C TRP A 88 10.22 11.60 4.41
N ASP A 89 10.76 11.74 5.60
CA ASP A 89 11.15 10.62 6.44
C ASP A 89 9.93 9.88 6.98
N GLU A 90 8.89 10.59 7.38
CA GLU A 90 7.60 10.01 7.72
C GLU A 90 7.00 9.26 6.53
N PHE A 91 6.99 9.87 5.35
CA PHE A 91 6.47 9.23 4.13
C PHE A 91 7.25 7.97 3.76
N ARG A 92 8.57 7.95 3.91
CA ARG A 92 9.40 6.74 3.69
C ARG A 92 9.01 5.62 4.66
N LEU A 93 8.77 5.92 5.92
CA LEU A 93 8.29 4.96 6.92
C LEU A 93 6.89 4.43 6.57
N GLN A 94 5.99 5.32 6.14
CA GLN A 94 4.66 4.94 5.66
C GLN A 94 4.73 4.02 4.43
N MET A 95 5.64 4.29 3.50
CA MET A 95 5.85 3.43 2.32
C MET A 95 6.39 2.05 2.71
N ARG A 96 7.29 1.96 3.67
CA ARG A 96 7.79 0.68 4.20
C ARG A 96 6.69 -0.13 4.87
N LEU A 97 5.87 0.53 5.69
CA LEU A 97 4.71 -0.09 6.32
C LEU A 97 3.70 -0.59 5.27
N ALA A 98 3.37 0.25 4.30
CA ALA A 98 2.50 -0.14 3.19
C ALA A 98 3.07 -1.34 2.43
N TYR A 99 4.37 -1.35 2.11
CA TYR A 99 5.01 -2.48 1.45
C TYR A 99 4.82 -3.78 2.23
N LEU A 100 5.08 -3.81 3.54
CA LEU A 100 4.88 -5.00 4.37
C LEU A 100 3.42 -5.47 4.39
N LEU A 101 2.47 -4.53 4.37
CA LEU A 101 1.04 -4.86 4.41
C LEU A 101 0.49 -5.33 3.06
N PHE A 102 1.02 -4.84 1.94
CA PHE A 102 0.48 -5.10 0.61
C PHE A 102 1.31 -6.10 -0.22
N ALA A 103 2.59 -6.34 0.12
CA ALA A 103 3.49 -7.13 -0.72
C ALA A 103 3.10 -8.61 -0.82
N LYS A 104 2.40 -9.15 0.17
CA LYS A 104 1.93 -10.53 0.18
C LYS A 104 0.43 -10.56 0.47
N GLN A 105 -0.36 -10.62 -0.59
CA GLN A 105 -1.75 -11.09 -0.47
C GLN A 105 -1.75 -12.61 -0.48
N LEU A 106 -2.23 -13.19 0.61
CA LEU A 106 -2.47 -14.64 0.66
C LEU A 106 -3.75 -14.94 -0.12
N ASN A 107 -3.67 -15.89 -1.05
CA ASN A 107 -4.84 -16.42 -1.73
C ASN A 107 -5.72 -17.15 -0.71
N LEU A 108 -6.76 -16.47 -0.23
CA LEU A 108 -7.73 -17.03 0.73
C LEU A 108 -8.50 -18.23 0.16
N ASP A 109 -8.58 -18.35 -1.16
CA ASP A 109 -9.26 -19.48 -1.84
C ASP A 109 -8.60 -20.85 -1.55
N VAL A 110 -7.30 -20.86 -1.26
CA VAL A 110 -6.55 -22.10 -0.92
C VAL A 110 -6.73 -22.49 0.55
N ILE A 111 -7.22 -21.58 1.40
CA ILE A 111 -7.20 -21.73 2.87
C ILE A 111 -8.53 -22.28 3.39
N SER A 112 -9.62 -22.20 2.63
CA SER A 112 -10.98 -22.46 3.13
C SER A 112 -11.22 -23.91 3.64
N SER A 113 -10.39 -24.87 3.23
CA SER A 113 -10.60 -26.29 3.57
C SER A 113 -9.91 -26.77 4.85
N LYS A 114 -9.07 -25.96 5.52
CA LYS A 114 -8.22 -26.40 6.64
C LYS A 114 -8.23 -25.50 7.89
N VAL A 115 -9.15 -24.54 7.98
CA VAL A 115 -9.20 -23.63 9.13
C VAL A 115 -9.92 -24.29 10.31
N SER A 116 -9.28 -24.34 11.48
CA SER A 116 -9.91 -24.91 12.67
C SER A 116 -11.08 -24.05 13.16
N PRO A 117 -12.15 -24.67 13.77
CA PRO A 117 -13.30 -23.91 14.28
C PRO A 117 -12.92 -22.83 15.31
N ASN A 118 -11.89 -23.06 16.11
CA ASN A 118 -11.40 -22.08 17.09
C ASN A 118 -10.86 -20.83 16.42
N ARG A 119 -10.06 -20.98 15.37
CA ARG A 119 -9.52 -19.84 14.60
C ARG A 119 -10.63 -19.03 13.92
N LEU A 120 -11.65 -19.70 13.40
CA LEU A 120 -12.83 -19.02 12.86
C LEU A 120 -13.58 -18.21 13.93
N LYS A 121 -13.66 -18.73 15.16
CA LYS A 121 -14.27 -18.01 16.28
C LYS A 121 -13.44 -16.77 16.65
N GLU A 122 -12.11 -16.90 16.74
CA GLU A 122 -11.19 -15.79 16.98
C GLU A 122 -11.27 -14.72 15.88
N ALA A 123 -11.28 -15.15 14.62
CA ALA A 123 -11.42 -14.27 13.46
C ALA A 123 -12.74 -13.49 13.47
N ARG A 124 -13.85 -14.16 13.79
CA ARG A 124 -15.16 -13.50 13.95
C ARG A 124 -15.16 -12.48 15.09
N HIS A 125 -14.56 -12.84 16.23
CA HIS A 125 -14.46 -11.92 17.37
C HIS A 125 -13.63 -10.67 17.00
N PHE A 126 -12.50 -10.86 16.33
CA PHE A 126 -11.68 -9.78 15.83
C PHE A 126 -12.44 -8.90 14.81
N ALA A 127 -13.14 -9.51 13.85
CA ALA A 127 -13.93 -8.80 12.85
C ALA A 127 -15.01 -7.92 13.48
N VAL A 128 -15.71 -8.43 14.51
CA VAL A 128 -16.72 -7.65 15.26
C VAL A 128 -16.09 -6.47 15.98
N LYS A 129 -14.97 -6.69 16.70
CA LYS A 129 -14.24 -5.62 17.40
C LYS A 129 -13.72 -4.53 16.48
N THR A 130 -13.41 -4.87 15.23
CA THR A 130 -12.82 -3.94 14.24
C THR A 130 -13.83 -3.39 13.25
N SER A 131 -15.12 -3.68 13.43
CA SER A 131 -16.20 -3.23 12.50
C SER A 131 -16.29 -1.70 12.37
N PHE A 132 -15.93 -0.95 13.41
CA PHE A 132 -15.91 0.51 13.40
C PHE A 132 -15.00 1.10 12.30
N ILE A 133 -13.94 0.37 11.88
CA ILE A 133 -13.06 0.83 10.80
C ILE A 133 -13.85 0.94 9.48
N SER A 134 -14.78 0.01 9.23
CA SER A 134 -15.62 0.06 8.03
C SER A 134 -16.57 1.27 8.02
N ASN A 135 -17.03 1.71 9.19
CA ASN A 135 -17.90 2.88 9.31
C ASN A 135 -17.16 4.19 8.99
N SER A 136 -15.84 4.22 9.17
CA SER A 136 -15.02 5.38 8.85
C SER A 136 -15.06 5.74 7.35
N TRP A 137 -15.27 4.77 6.47
CA TRP A 137 -15.44 5.00 5.04
C TRP A 137 -16.73 5.81 4.74
N GLN A 138 -17.84 5.41 5.34
CA GLN A 138 -19.13 6.10 5.14
C GLN A 138 -19.05 7.54 5.64
N TYR A 139 -18.39 7.75 6.77
CA TYR A 139 -18.17 9.10 7.30
C TYR A 139 -17.33 9.95 6.34
N LEU A 140 -16.21 9.41 5.81
CA LEU A 140 -15.35 10.15 4.88
C LEU A 140 -16.10 10.49 3.58
N ILE A 141 -16.83 9.53 3.00
CA ILE A 141 -17.62 9.74 1.78
C ILE A 141 -18.61 10.89 2.01
N LYS A 142 -19.41 10.82 3.08
CA LYS A 142 -20.39 11.85 3.39
C LYS A 142 -19.75 13.22 3.62
N SER A 143 -18.65 13.27 4.38
CA SER A 143 -17.95 14.54 4.67
C SER A 143 -17.32 15.17 3.43
N THR A 144 -16.95 14.36 2.44
CA THR A 144 -16.46 14.86 1.13
C THR A 144 -17.59 15.31 0.22
N GLU A 145 -18.70 14.59 0.16
CA GLU A 145 -19.90 14.98 -0.61
C GLU A 145 -20.49 16.30 -0.11
N ASP A 146 -20.54 16.48 1.19
CA ASP A 146 -21.05 17.68 1.84
C ASP A 146 -20.03 18.85 1.90
N ASN A 147 -18.83 18.69 1.32
CA ASN A 147 -17.71 19.65 1.38
C ASN A 147 -17.37 20.14 2.81
N GLN A 148 -17.54 19.25 3.81
CA GLN A 148 -17.33 19.58 5.22
C GLN A 148 -15.84 19.60 5.62
N ILE A 149 -14.96 19.02 4.81
CA ILE A 149 -13.52 18.92 5.09
C ILE A 149 -12.68 19.43 3.90
N PRO A 150 -11.53 20.10 4.17
CA PRO A 150 -10.61 20.52 3.13
C PRO A 150 -10.02 19.33 2.37
N PHE A 151 -9.66 19.53 1.10
CA PHE A 151 -9.11 18.47 0.24
C PHE A 151 -7.86 17.80 0.84
N SER A 152 -6.95 18.55 1.46
CA SER A 152 -5.77 17.99 2.15
C SER A 152 -6.17 17.01 3.26
N GLN A 153 -7.11 17.40 4.13
CA GLN A 153 -7.61 16.53 5.19
C GLN A 153 -8.36 15.30 4.65
N ALA A 154 -9.12 15.45 3.56
CA ALA A 154 -9.78 14.31 2.91
C ALA A 154 -8.75 13.30 2.39
N LYS A 155 -7.65 13.77 1.78
CA LYS A 155 -6.56 12.95 1.30
C LYS A 155 -5.86 12.18 2.43
N ASP A 156 -5.53 12.86 3.53
CA ASP A 156 -4.86 12.26 4.69
C ASP A 156 -5.78 11.26 5.40
N ALA A 157 -7.08 11.60 5.53
CA ALA A 157 -8.07 10.71 6.08
C ALA A 157 -8.25 9.45 5.21
N LEU A 158 -8.29 9.59 3.89
CA LEU A 158 -8.37 8.47 2.94
C LEU A 158 -7.17 7.54 3.10
N PHE A 159 -5.95 8.10 3.15
CA PHE A 159 -4.73 7.32 3.36
C PHE A 159 -4.79 6.57 4.71
N GLY A 160 -5.13 7.27 5.79
CA GLY A 160 -5.24 6.68 7.12
C GLY A 160 -6.28 5.57 7.21
N ILE A 161 -7.47 5.74 6.61
CA ILE A 161 -8.52 4.72 6.57
C ILE A 161 -8.05 3.50 5.75
N THR A 162 -7.43 3.73 4.61
CA THR A 162 -6.90 2.65 3.75
C THR A 162 -5.88 1.81 4.51
N LEU A 163 -4.96 2.46 5.21
CA LEU A 163 -3.93 1.78 5.99
C LEU A 163 -4.52 0.99 7.16
N LYS A 164 -5.50 1.56 7.88
CA LYS A 164 -6.23 0.87 8.96
C LYS A 164 -6.98 -0.36 8.46
N ASN A 165 -7.67 -0.25 7.34
CA ASN A 165 -8.37 -1.38 6.73
C ASN A 165 -7.38 -2.47 6.33
N ARG A 166 -6.27 -2.11 5.68
CA ARG A 166 -5.27 -3.10 5.26
C ARG A 166 -4.59 -3.77 6.43
N LEU A 167 -4.26 -3.04 7.50
CA LEU A 167 -3.75 -3.66 8.72
C LEU A 167 -4.76 -4.63 9.34
N LYS A 168 -6.03 -4.26 9.40
CA LYS A 168 -7.11 -5.14 9.87
C LYS A 168 -7.17 -6.44 9.05
N GLU A 169 -7.15 -6.35 7.72
CA GLU A 169 -7.16 -7.51 6.82
C GLU A 169 -5.92 -8.39 7.05
N TRP A 170 -4.74 -7.78 7.08
CA TRP A 170 -3.48 -8.48 7.33
C TRP A 170 -3.49 -9.23 8.68
N LEU A 171 -4.01 -8.62 9.74
CA LEU A 171 -4.15 -9.27 11.04
C LEU A 171 -5.19 -10.41 10.99
N LEU A 172 -6.31 -10.22 10.30
CA LEU A 172 -7.33 -11.24 10.11
C LEU A 172 -6.76 -12.47 9.38
N GLU A 173 -5.99 -12.25 8.32
CA GLU A 173 -5.25 -13.31 7.62
C GLU A 173 -4.35 -14.11 8.59
N ARG A 174 -3.61 -13.42 9.46
CA ARG A 174 -2.74 -14.05 10.47
C ARG A 174 -3.52 -14.90 11.49
N ILE A 175 -4.67 -14.42 11.94
CA ILE A 175 -5.55 -15.18 12.84
C ILE A 175 -6.04 -16.47 12.16
N VAL A 176 -6.57 -16.35 10.94
CA VAL A 176 -7.11 -17.47 10.18
C VAL A 176 -6.05 -18.54 9.93
N LEU A 177 -4.84 -18.12 9.53
CA LEU A 177 -3.70 -19.00 9.30
C LEU A 177 -3.09 -19.55 10.59
N GLY A 178 -3.34 -18.90 11.72
CA GLY A 178 -2.69 -19.19 13.01
C GLY A 178 -1.20 -18.84 13.01
N CYS A 179 -0.80 -17.89 12.17
CA CYS A 179 0.57 -17.41 12.13
C CYS A 179 0.83 -16.49 13.32
N LYS A 180 1.75 -16.91 14.19
CA LYS A 180 2.20 -16.12 15.35
C LYS A 180 3.48 -15.33 15.07
N THR A 181 4.03 -15.48 13.88
CA THR A 181 5.26 -14.81 13.46
C THR A 181 4.94 -13.54 12.67
N THR A 182 5.85 -12.60 12.67
CA THR A 182 5.80 -11.39 11.85
C THR A 182 6.87 -11.43 10.77
N GLU A 183 6.69 -10.64 9.72
CA GLU A 183 7.69 -10.43 8.68
C GLU A 183 8.47 -9.16 8.96
N TYR A 184 9.72 -9.14 8.53
CA TYR A 184 10.62 -8.01 8.71
C TYR A 184 10.97 -7.43 7.34
N ASP A 185 11.12 -6.12 7.29
CA ASP A 185 11.63 -5.43 6.11
C ASP A 185 13.16 -5.52 5.99
N ALA A 186 13.72 -4.88 4.97
CA ALA A 186 15.17 -4.84 4.75
C ALA A 186 15.96 -4.18 5.91
N HIS A 187 15.29 -3.39 6.74
CA HIS A 187 15.88 -2.76 7.93
C HIS A 187 15.73 -3.64 9.19
N GLY A 188 15.08 -4.80 9.08
CA GLY A 188 14.82 -5.71 10.18
C GLY A 188 13.72 -5.25 11.12
N GLN A 189 12.81 -4.40 10.64
CA GLN A 189 11.64 -3.91 11.38
C GLN A 189 10.37 -4.54 10.83
N SER A 190 9.43 -4.87 11.72
CA SER A 190 8.14 -5.44 11.35
C SER A 190 7.03 -4.38 11.40
N VAL A 191 5.84 -4.76 10.97
CA VAL A 191 4.64 -3.90 10.93
C VAL A 191 4.42 -3.16 12.25
N ILE A 192 4.55 -3.85 13.39
CA ILE A 192 4.31 -3.22 14.70
C ILE A 192 5.39 -2.19 15.07
N HIS A 193 6.64 -2.42 14.70
CA HIS A 193 7.73 -1.46 14.93
C HIS A 193 7.50 -0.18 14.12
N LEU A 194 7.13 -0.32 12.84
CA LEU A 194 6.84 0.82 11.98
C LEU A 194 5.61 1.61 12.46
N CYS A 195 4.56 0.90 12.94
CA CYS A 195 3.41 1.58 13.56
C CYS A 195 3.81 2.39 14.80
N ALA A 196 4.73 1.86 15.60
CA ALA A 196 5.23 2.55 16.80
C ALA A 196 6.08 3.79 16.45
N ILE A 197 6.98 3.67 15.48
CA ILE A 197 7.80 4.79 14.99
C ILE A 197 6.93 5.91 14.41
N LEU A 198 5.86 5.55 13.68
CA LEU A 198 4.89 6.49 13.10
C LEU A 198 3.86 7.04 14.11
N GLY A 199 3.93 6.66 15.38
CA GLY A 199 2.98 7.11 16.40
C GLY A 199 1.54 6.61 16.19
N TYR A 200 1.34 5.49 15.48
CA TYR A 200 0.02 4.96 15.17
C TYR A 200 -0.61 4.21 16.36
N ASN A 201 -1.02 4.95 17.39
CA ASN A 201 -1.60 4.42 18.62
C ASN A 201 -2.82 3.50 18.37
N TRP A 202 -3.60 3.76 17.31
CA TRP A 202 -4.73 2.93 16.91
C TRP A 202 -4.33 1.49 16.54
N ALA A 203 -3.10 1.28 16.09
CA ALA A 203 -2.61 -0.05 15.72
C ALA A 203 -2.45 -0.97 16.93
N VAL A 204 -2.09 -0.44 18.10
CA VAL A 204 -1.87 -1.21 19.35
C VAL A 204 -3.11 -2.02 19.70
N SER A 205 -4.30 -1.43 19.64
CA SER A 205 -5.56 -2.12 19.91
C SER A 205 -5.82 -3.26 18.91
N LEU A 206 -5.53 -3.04 17.63
CA LEU A 206 -5.71 -4.06 16.59
C LEU A 206 -4.78 -5.26 16.83
N PHE A 207 -3.51 -5.03 17.14
CA PHE A 207 -2.56 -6.09 17.49
C PHE A 207 -3.01 -6.85 18.75
N SER A 208 -3.38 -6.13 19.80
CA SER A 208 -3.88 -6.75 21.04
C SER A 208 -5.10 -7.64 20.80
N TRP A 209 -6.05 -7.22 20.00
CA TRP A 209 -7.24 -8.02 19.67
C TRP A 209 -6.98 -9.18 18.72
N SER A 210 -5.91 -9.11 17.94
CA SER A 210 -5.51 -10.20 17.04
C SER A 210 -4.82 -11.36 17.77
N GLY A 211 -4.36 -11.16 19.00
CA GLY A 211 -3.59 -12.13 19.77
C GLY A 211 -2.15 -12.29 19.29
N LEU A 212 -1.68 -11.44 18.38
CA LEU A 212 -0.26 -11.36 18.04
C LEU A 212 0.52 -10.70 19.17
N SER A 213 1.75 -11.14 19.38
CA SER A 213 2.63 -10.55 20.40
C SER A 213 2.94 -9.09 20.08
N LEU A 214 2.93 -8.25 21.09
CA LEU A 214 3.43 -6.88 21.03
C LEU A 214 4.95 -6.80 21.26
N ASP A 215 5.57 -7.91 21.69
CA ASP A 215 6.97 -7.98 22.09
C ASP A 215 7.90 -8.52 21.00
N PHE A 216 7.48 -8.46 19.74
CA PHE A 216 8.38 -8.77 18.65
C PHE A 216 9.61 -7.87 18.71
N ARG A 217 10.79 -8.49 18.51
CA ARG A 217 12.06 -7.77 18.50
C ARG A 217 12.54 -7.61 17.08
N ASP A 218 13.03 -6.41 16.78
CA ASP A 218 13.71 -6.14 15.52
C ASP A 218 15.12 -6.72 15.51
N ARG A 219 15.86 -6.50 14.44
CA ARG A 219 17.25 -6.97 14.31
C ARG A 219 18.22 -6.42 15.37
N PHE A 220 17.84 -5.33 16.05
CA PHE A 220 18.63 -4.70 17.10
C PHE A 220 18.15 -5.15 18.50
N GLY A 221 17.15 -6.03 18.58
CA GLY A 221 16.54 -6.48 19.82
C GLY A 221 15.50 -5.53 20.40
N TRP A 222 15.12 -4.47 19.70
CA TRP A 222 14.14 -3.48 20.13
C TRP A 222 12.72 -3.97 19.85
N THR A 223 11.83 -3.70 20.81
CA THR A 223 10.38 -3.90 20.62
C THR A 223 9.71 -2.61 20.15
N ALA A 224 8.44 -2.71 19.77
CA ALA A 224 7.62 -1.54 19.43
C ALA A 224 7.60 -0.48 20.54
N LEU A 225 7.61 -0.91 21.82
CA LEU A 225 7.65 0.01 22.97
C LEU A 225 8.97 0.77 23.05
N HIS A 226 10.11 0.14 22.75
CA HIS A 226 11.40 0.84 22.68
C HIS A 226 11.39 1.92 21.59
N TRP A 227 10.84 1.61 20.44
CA TRP A 227 10.71 2.57 19.34
C TRP A 227 9.75 3.71 19.68
N ALA A 228 8.60 3.42 20.28
CA ALA A 228 7.67 4.47 20.72
C ALA A 228 8.31 5.40 21.73
N ALA A 229 9.08 4.88 22.68
CA ALA A 229 9.78 5.70 23.68
C ALA A 229 10.94 6.52 23.08
N TYR A 230 11.56 6.03 22.01
CA TYR A 230 12.65 6.72 21.32
C TYR A 230 12.16 7.87 20.43
N CYS A 231 11.03 7.67 19.75
CA CYS A 231 10.47 8.65 18.82
C CYS A 231 9.56 9.70 19.50
N GLY A 232 9.14 9.46 20.76
CA GLY A 232 8.23 10.35 21.51
C GLY A 232 6.79 9.99 21.29
#